data_31d97724e06551bc423f940c942ff34c
#
_entry.id   31d97724e06551bc423f940c942ff34c
#
_cell.length_a   1.000
_cell.length_b   1.000
_cell.length_c   1.000
_cell.angle_alpha   90.00
_cell.angle_beta   90.00
_cell.angle_gamma   90.00
#
_symmetry.space_group_name_H-M   'P 1'
#
loop_
_entity.id
_entity.type
_entity.pdbx_description
1 polymer ?
#
loop_
_entity_poly.entity_id
_entity_poly.type
_entity_poly.pdbx_seq_one_letter_code
_entity_poly.pdbx_strand_id
1 'polypeptide(L)'
;SKKALENDKNVIIEKPITANSKELEDLIETANKKNLMIFEAMNLHYTPAFLSLKEDLKKLGDIKIVSFNYSQYSSRYNTFKEGNILPAFDFHKAGGALMDLNVYNIHALIDLFGKY
;
A
#
# COMPACT_ATOMS: atom_id res chain seq x y z
N SER A 1 10.96 -7.40 -8.50
CA SER A 1 11.71 -6.62 -7.52
C SER A 1 12.98 -7.33 -7.06
N LYS A 2 12.91 -8.62 -6.65
CA LYS A 2 14.05 -9.37 -6.14
C LYS A 2 15.23 -9.42 -7.11
N LYS A 3 14.99 -9.74 -8.39
CA LYS A 3 16.03 -9.72 -9.45
C LYS A 3 16.78 -8.38 -9.57
N ALA A 4 16.11 -7.25 -9.33
CA ALA A 4 16.76 -5.95 -9.38
C ALA A 4 17.73 -5.77 -8.19
N LEU A 5 17.30 -6.15 -6.98
CA LEU A 5 18.15 -6.17 -5.79
C LEU A 5 19.34 -7.11 -5.96
N GLU A 6 19.14 -8.30 -6.52
CA GLU A 6 20.22 -9.26 -6.80
C GLU A 6 21.26 -8.69 -7.78
N ASN A 7 20.85 -7.77 -8.64
CA ASN A 7 21.71 -7.03 -9.58
C ASN A 7 22.11 -5.62 -9.09
N ASP A 8 22.18 -5.43 -7.77
CA ASP A 8 22.68 -4.22 -7.10
C ASP A 8 21.91 -2.94 -7.47
N LYS A 9 20.57 -3.05 -7.63
CA LYS A 9 19.70 -1.89 -7.92
C LYS A 9 18.79 -1.60 -6.75
N ASN A 10 18.71 -0.32 -6.34
CA ASN A 10 17.61 0.15 -5.50
C ASN A 10 16.28 0.02 -6.25
N VAL A 11 15.19 -0.22 -5.54
CA VAL A 11 13.90 -0.43 -6.17
C VAL A 11 12.80 0.41 -5.54
N ILE A 12 11.89 0.89 -6.39
CA ILE A 12 10.58 1.41 -6.00
C ILE A 12 9.54 0.42 -6.54
N ILE A 13 8.65 -0.04 -5.69
CA ILE A 13 7.68 -1.08 -5.99
C ILE A 13 6.27 -0.49 -5.87
N GLU A 14 5.40 -0.77 -6.85
CA GLU A 14 3.99 -0.38 -6.79
C GLU A 14 3.28 -1.02 -5.58
N LYS A 15 2.28 -0.30 -5.09
CA LYS A 15 1.41 -0.80 -4.03
C LYS A 15 0.46 -1.91 -4.54
N PRO A 16 0.16 -2.91 -3.72
CA PRO A 16 0.85 -3.27 -2.48
C PRO A 16 2.24 -3.82 -2.79
N ILE A 17 3.21 -3.50 -1.95
CA ILE A 17 4.62 -3.84 -2.17
C ILE A 17 4.87 -5.34 -2.37
N THR A 18 4.11 -6.19 -1.67
CA THR A 18 4.12 -7.66 -1.78
C THR A 18 2.72 -8.23 -1.51
N ALA A 19 2.51 -9.49 -1.84
CA ALA A 19 1.26 -10.19 -1.57
C ALA A 19 1.11 -10.62 -0.09
N ASN A 20 2.22 -10.74 0.64
CA ASN A 20 2.24 -11.15 2.04
C ASN A 20 3.53 -10.68 2.75
N SER A 21 3.53 -10.75 4.08
CA SER A 21 4.66 -10.30 4.91
C SER A 21 5.95 -11.08 4.67
N LYS A 22 5.84 -12.38 4.41
CA LYS A 22 7.02 -13.24 4.17
C LYS A 22 7.79 -12.83 2.92
N GLU A 23 7.09 -12.46 1.87
CA GLU A 23 7.71 -11.92 0.65
C GLU A 23 8.38 -10.57 0.91
N LEU A 24 7.78 -9.73 1.75
CA LEU A 24 8.36 -8.45 2.15
C LEU A 24 9.62 -8.65 2.98
N GLU A 25 9.60 -9.56 3.95
CA GLU A 25 10.75 -9.91 4.79
C GLU A 25 11.94 -10.39 3.93
N ASP A 26 11.69 -11.26 2.95
CA ASP A 26 12.72 -11.74 2.02
C ASP A 26 13.32 -10.61 1.16
N LEU A 27 12.49 -9.66 0.71
CA LEU A 27 12.97 -8.48 -0.01
C LEU A 27 13.82 -7.57 0.89
N ILE A 28 13.37 -7.31 2.12
CA ILE A 28 14.10 -6.51 3.10
C ILE A 28 15.45 -7.15 3.44
N GLU A 29 15.47 -8.46 3.69
CA GLU A 29 16.70 -9.18 3.97
C GLU A 29 17.69 -9.11 2.79
N THR A 30 17.19 -9.28 1.56
CA THR A 30 18.00 -9.17 0.34
C THR A 30 18.58 -7.78 0.18
N ALA A 31 17.77 -6.74 0.39
CA ALA A 31 18.20 -5.35 0.31
C ALA A 31 19.26 -5.02 1.37
N ASN A 32 19.03 -5.41 2.61
CA ASN A 32 19.96 -5.19 3.73
C ASN A 32 21.32 -5.85 3.50
N LYS A 33 21.35 -7.10 3.02
CA LYS A 33 22.61 -7.82 2.70
C LYS A 33 23.46 -7.09 1.67
N LYS A 34 22.83 -6.31 0.81
CA LYS A 34 23.50 -5.59 -0.28
C LYS A 34 23.60 -4.07 -0.04
N ASN A 35 23.16 -3.60 1.13
CA ASN A 35 23.09 -2.17 1.45
C ASN A 35 22.31 -1.37 0.38
N LEU A 36 21.15 -1.90 -0.03
CA LEU A 36 20.24 -1.32 -1.01
C LEU A 36 18.96 -0.83 -0.36
N MET A 37 18.27 0.07 -1.05
CA MET A 37 16.98 0.63 -0.61
C MET A 37 15.82 0.02 -1.40
N ILE A 38 14.72 -0.19 -0.67
CA ILE A 38 13.41 -0.51 -1.23
C ILE A 38 12.38 0.50 -0.74
N PHE A 39 11.51 0.94 -1.64
CA PHE A 39 10.43 1.86 -1.33
C PHE A 39 9.13 1.33 -1.93
N GLU A 40 8.03 1.49 -1.21
CA GLU A 40 6.69 1.31 -1.75
C GLU A 40 6.20 2.63 -2.37
N ALA A 41 5.63 2.55 -3.57
CA ALA A 41 5.08 3.72 -4.27
C ALA A 41 3.70 4.11 -3.70
N MET A 42 3.67 4.51 -2.43
CA MET A 42 2.46 4.97 -1.75
C MET A 42 2.36 6.50 -1.83
N ASN A 43 1.71 6.99 -2.87
CA ASN A 43 1.60 8.42 -3.15
C ASN A 43 0.80 9.21 -2.09
N LEU A 44 -0.09 8.54 -1.35
CA LEU A 44 -0.92 9.15 -0.31
C LEU A 44 -0.09 10.02 0.64
N HIS A 45 1.04 9.53 1.13
CA HIS A 45 1.90 10.18 2.10
C HIS A 45 2.47 11.53 1.64
N TYR A 46 2.50 11.79 0.34
CA TYR A 46 3.10 12.96 -0.28
C TYR A 46 2.07 13.96 -0.80
N THR A 47 0.77 13.67 -0.65
CA THR A 47 -0.27 14.60 -1.09
C THR A 47 -0.36 15.80 -0.12
N PRO A 48 -0.53 17.03 -0.64
CA PRO A 48 -0.68 18.22 0.22
C PRO A 48 -1.83 18.10 1.23
N ALA A 49 -2.94 17.50 0.82
CA ALA A 49 -4.08 17.24 1.70
C ALA A 49 -3.73 16.34 2.88
N PHE A 50 -2.99 15.26 2.65
CA PHE A 50 -2.60 14.33 3.70
C PHE A 50 -1.57 14.96 4.66
N LEU A 51 -0.63 15.73 4.14
CA LEU A 51 0.33 16.47 4.95
C LEU A 51 -0.36 17.51 5.83
N SER A 52 -1.34 18.26 5.29
CA SER A 52 -2.15 19.19 6.07
C SER A 52 -2.96 18.48 7.18
N LEU A 53 -3.56 17.33 6.85
CA LEU A 53 -4.29 16.51 7.82
C LEU A 53 -3.41 16.10 9.02
N LYS A 54 -2.17 15.71 8.80
CA LYS A 54 -1.22 15.36 9.88
C LYS A 54 -1.02 16.52 10.88
N GLU A 55 -0.94 17.73 10.38
CA GLU A 55 -0.82 18.91 11.23
C GLU A 55 -2.14 19.27 11.94
N ASP A 56 -3.27 19.12 11.26
CA ASP A 56 -4.57 19.43 11.83
C ASP A 56 -5.02 18.43 12.89
N LEU A 57 -4.64 17.17 12.78
CA LEU A 57 -4.92 16.16 13.80
C LEU A 57 -4.38 16.54 15.18
N LYS A 58 -3.25 17.23 15.25
CA LYS A 58 -2.65 17.70 16.50
C LYS A 58 -3.56 18.70 17.27
N LYS A 59 -4.55 19.27 16.60
CA LYS A 59 -5.50 20.25 17.16
C LYS A 59 -6.77 19.59 17.70
N LEU A 60 -7.02 18.31 17.42
CA LEU A 60 -8.28 17.63 17.74
C LEU A 60 -8.33 17.02 19.16
N GLY A 61 -7.22 17.02 19.89
CA GLY A 61 -7.16 16.35 21.19
C GLY A 61 -7.19 14.82 21.07
N ASP A 62 -7.74 14.15 22.08
CA ASP A 62 -7.78 12.68 22.15
C ASP A 62 -8.77 12.08 21.17
N ILE A 63 -8.26 11.49 20.10
CA ILE A 63 -9.07 10.77 19.09
C ILE A 63 -9.44 9.40 19.65
N LYS A 64 -10.73 9.08 19.69
CA LYS A 64 -11.26 7.82 20.25
C LYS A 64 -11.69 6.83 19.19
N ILE A 65 -12.15 7.32 18.04
CA ILE A 65 -12.63 6.48 16.93
C ILE A 65 -12.16 7.10 15.63
N VAL A 66 -11.69 6.26 14.72
CA VAL A 66 -11.32 6.62 13.35
C VAL A 66 -12.06 5.71 12.39
N SER A 67 -12.63 6.28 11.33
CA SER A 67 -13.27 5.53 10.26
C SER A 67 -12.74 6.02 8.92
N PHE A 68 -12.17 5.10 8.15
CA PHE A 68 -11.71 5.36 6.79
C PHE A 68 -12.60 4.65 5.77
N ASN A 69 -12.88 5.34 4.68
CA ASN A 69 -13.55 4.76 3.53
C ASN A 69 -12.79 5.11 2.25
N TYR A 70 -12.50 4.10 1.44
CA TYR A 70 -12.00 4.28 0.09
C TYR A 70 -12.89 3.45 -0.85
N SER A 71 -13.90 4.11 -1.43
CA SER A 71 -14.85 3.49 -2.34
C SER A 71 -14.72 4.08 -3.72
N GLN A 72 -14.53 3.23 -4.71
CA GLN A 72 -14.37 3.64 -6.10
C GLN A 72 -15.10 2.65 -7.02
N TYR A 73 -15.87 3.19 -7.97
CA TYR A 73 -16.38 2.37 -9.08
C TYR A 73 -15.22 2.01 -10.00
N SER A 74 -14.96 0.71 -10.11
CA SER A 74 -13.86 0.24 -10.97
C SER A 74 -14.24 0.30 -12.44
N SER A 75 -13.39 0.91 -13.26
CA SER A 75 -13.53 0.84 -14.73
C SER A 75 -13.48 -0.59 -15.28
N ARG A 76 -12.93 -1.54 -14.50
CA ARG A 76 -12.81 -2.96 -14.82
C ARG A 76 -14.06 -3.76 -14.46
N TYR A 77 -15.05 -3.15 -13.79
CA TYR A 77 -16.21 -3.86 -13.24
C TYR A 77 -17.11 -4.45 -14.34
N ASN A 78 -17.26 -3.79 -15.47
CA ASN A 78 -18.03 -4.35 -16.57
C ASN A 78 -17.42 -5.65 -17.10
N THR A 79 -16.11 -5.68 -17.31
CA THR A 79 -15.37 -6.88 -17.71
C THR A 79 -15.51 -8.01 -16.66
N PHE A 80 -15.54 -7.66 -15.39
CA PHE A 80 -15.80 -8.62 -14.31
C PHE A 80 -17.22 -9.20 -14.38
N LYS A 81 -18.23 -8.38 -14.66
CA LYS A 81 -19.62 -8.86 -14.86
C LYS A 81 -19.78 -9.83 -16.02
N GLU A 82 -18.95 -9.71 -17.04
CA GLU A 82 -18.89 -10.62 -18.18
C GLU A 82 -18.17 -11.94 -17.87
N GLY A 83 -17.74 -12.15 -16.64
CA GLY A 83 -17.05 -13.35 -16.18
C GLY A 83 -15.53 -13.32 -16.35
N ASN A 84 -14.96 -12.21 -16.85
CA ASN A 84 -13.53 -12.06 -17.01
C ASN A 84 -12.88 -11.46 -15.75
N ILE A 85 -12.19 -12.29 -14.96
CA ILE A 85 -11.56 -11.87 -13.71
C ILE A 85 -10.18 -11.29 -14.01
N LEU A 86 -10.09 -9.96 -13.98
CA LEU A 86 -8.82 -9.24 -14.10
C LEU A 86 -8.01 -9.31 -12.79
N PRO A 87 -6.66 -9.15 -12.82
CA PRO A 87 -5.80 -9.27 -11.65
C PRO A 87 -6.25 -8.46 -10.42
N ALA A 88 -6.82 -7.27 -10.61
CA ALA A 88 -7.32 -6.45 -9.51
C ALA A 88 -8.48 -7.09 -8.71
N PHE A 89 -9.20 -8.06 -9.29
CA PHE A 89 -10.27 -8.82 -8.65
C PHE A 89 -9.89 -10.27 -8.31
N ASP A 90 -8.69 -10.70 -8.71
CA ASP A 90 -8.20 -12.07 -8.53
C ASP A 90 -7.36 -12.16 -7.26
N PHE A 91 -7.91 -12.78 -6.23
CA PHE A 91 -7.21 -12.91 -4.96
C PHE A 91 -5.91 -13.75 -5.07
N HIS A 92 -5.84 -14.70 -6.03
CA HIS A 92 -4.62 -15.46 -6.30
C HIS A 92 -3.47 -14.60 -6.87
N LYS A 93 -3.80 -13.39 -7.34
CA LYS A 93 -2.83 -12.41 -7.84
C LYS A 93 -2.68 -11.21 -6.89
N ALA A 94 -2.93 -11.44 -5.60
CA ALA A 94 -2.97 -10.38 -4.60
C ALA A 94 -3.95 -9.24 -4.93
N GLY A 95 -5.04 -9.56 -5.64
CA GLY A 95 -6.15 -8.65 -5.93
C GLY A 95 -7.19 -8.63 -4.81
N GLY A 96 -8.25 -7.86 -5.04
CA GLY A 96 -9.36 -7.67 -4.12
C GLY A 96 -9.32 -6.31 -3.42
N ALA A 97 -10.46 -5.91 -2.86
CA ALA A 97 -10.64 -4.57 -2.28
C ALA A 97 -9.65 -4.26 -1.15
N LEU A 98 -9.25 -5.27 -0.37
CA LEU A 98 -8.26 -5.08 0.70
C LEU A 98 -6.90 -4.65 0.14
N MET A 99 -6.40 -5.37 -0.85
CA MET A 99 -5.08 -5.18 -1.42
C MET A 99 -5.04 -4.00 -2.40
N ASP A 100 -6.09 -3.77 -3.17
CA ASP A 100 -6.10 -2.73 -4.19
C ASP A 100 -6.51 -1.35 -3.65
N LEU A 101 -7.49 -1.28 -2.76
CA LEU A 101 -8.06 -0.03 -2.26
C LEU A 101 -7.80 0.19 -0.77
N ASN A 102 -8.08 -0.80 0.08
CA ASN A 102 -8.01 -0.60 1.52
C ASN A 102 -6.57 -0.47 2.05
N VAL A 103 -5.58 -0.86 1.26
CA VAL A 103 -4.16 -0.61 1.54
C VAL A 103 -3.90 0.88 1.80
N TYR A 104 -4.56 1.79 1.10
CA TYR A 104 -4.46 3.24 1.35
C TYR A 104 -4.94 3.63 2.74
N ASN A 105 -6.06 3.05 3.19
CA ASN A 105 -6.61 3.29 4.53
C ASN A 105 -5.69 2.73 5.62
N ILE A 106 -5.07 1.58 5.39
CA ILE A 106 -4.10 0.97 6.31
C ILE A 106 -2.85 1.85 6.42
N HIS A 107 -2.31 2.32 5.31
CA HIS A 107 -1.19 3.25 5.30
C HIS A 107 -1.54 4.56 6.03
N ALA A 108 -2.72 5.12 5.78
CA ALA A 108 -3.19 6.31 6.48
C ALA A 108 -3.28 6.08 7.99
N LEU A 109 -3.86 4.95 8.41
CA LEU A 109 -3.98 4.61 9.83
C LEU A 109 -2.61 4.52 10.52
N ILE A 110 -1.68 3.80 9.92
CA ILE A 110 -0.33 3.60 10.49
C ILE A 110 0.45 4.92 10.53
N ASP A 111 0.38 5.73 9.47
CA ASP A 111 1.12 6.99 9.40
C ASP A 111 0.57 8.07 10.33
N LEU A 112 -0.75 8.14 10.50
CA LEU A 112 -1.39 9.15 11.34
C LEU A 112 -1.41 8.78 12.83
N PHE A 113 -1.50 7.49 13.17
CA PHE A 113 -1.72 7.04 14.54
C PHE A 113 -0.65 6.07 15.06
N GLY A 114 0.30 5.67 14.24
CA GLY A 114 1.39 4.77 14.64
C GLY A 114 1.03 3.28 14.57
N LYS A 115 1.94 2.47 15.14
CA LYS A 115 1.75 1.02 15.24
C LYS A 115 0.97 0.69 16.51
N TYR A 116 0.01 -0.19 16.39
CA TYR A 116 -0.73 -0.80 17.50
C TYR A 116 -0.21 -2.21 17.77
#